data_1fc0bf7aed42d11b32887df5a2b0632c
#
_entry.id   1fc0bf7aed42d11b32887df5a2b0632c
#
_cell.length_a   1.000
_cell.length_b   1.000
_cell.length_c   1.000
_cell.angle_alpha   90.00
_cell.angle_beta   90.00
_cell.angle_gamma   90.00
#
_symmetry.space_group_name_H-M   'P 1'
#
loop_
_entity.id
_entity.type
_entity.pdbx_description
1 polymer ?
#
loop_
_entity_poly.entity_id
_entity_poly.type
_entity_poly.pdbx_seq_one_letter_code
_entity_poly.pdbx_strand_id
1 'polypeptide(L)'
;HTECRRQRQMCIRDRIKINDKIKFHKNLNYLEKLDVLMMLRVQKERIPKGAKNMMKSFKKEFCLQNNHLLNKPYLMHPGPVNRNIEISDEVLDNYPKSLILKQVEMGVYLRMACLHYILK
;
A
#
# COMPACT_ATOMS: atom_id res chain seq x y z
N HIS A 1 10.98 14.12 -18.51
CA HIS A 1 10.57 13.62 -17.16
C HIS A 1 9.14 13.05 -17.10
N THR A 2 8.22 13.54 -17.91
CA THR A 2 6.81 13.08 -17.99
C THR A 2 6.69 11.74 -18.71
N GLU A 3 7.50 11.49 -19.71
CA GLU A 3 7.51 10.25 -20.48
C GLU A 3 8.02 9.05 -19.66
N CYS A 4 9.06 9.25 -18.87
CA CYS A 4 9.59 8.22 -17.97
C CYS A 4 8.58 7.81 -16.88
N ARG A 5 7.67 8.71 -16.48
CA ARG A 5 6.56 8.42 -15.56
C ARG A 5 5.46 7.57 -16.20
N ARG A 6 5.08 7.87 -17.44
CA ARG A 6 4.11 7.06 -18.20
C ARG A 6 4.66 5.67 -18.47
N GLN A 7 5.93 5.55 -18.84
CA GLN A 7 6.59 4.26 -19.06
C GLN A 7 6.66 3.41 -17.79
N ARG A 8 6.92 3.97 -16.59
CA ARG A 8 6.92 3.19 -15.35
C ARG A 8 5.54 2.67 -14.97
N GLN A 9 4.48 3.47 -15.13
CA GLN A 9 3.11 3.01 -14.89
C GLN A 9 2.67 1.99 -15.95
N MET A 10 3.00 2.20 -17.21
CA MET A 10 2.75 1.24 -18.29
C MET A 10 3.55 -0.05 -18.07
N CYS A 11 4.85 0.03 -17.75
CA CYS A 11 5.70 -1.16 -17.54
C CYS A 11 5.20 -2.08 -16.41
N ILE A 12 4.63 -1.54 -15.34
CA ILE A 12 4.05 -2.38 -14.27
C ILE A 12 2.75 -3.02 -14.76
N ARG A 13 1.90 -2.27 -15.42
CA ARG A 13 0.61 -2.76 -15.93
C ARG A 13 0.78 -3.80 -17.03
N ASP A 14 1.74 -3.60 -17.93
CA ASP A 14 1.95 -4.48 -19.09
C ASP A 14 2.78 -5.73 -18.74
N ARG A 15 3.56 -5.68 -17.66
CA ARG A 15 4.37 -6.83 -17.19
C ARG A 15 3.60 -7.81 -16.31
N ILE A 16 2.53 -7.35 -15.68
CA ILE A 16 1.64 -8.26 -14.95
C ILE A 16 0.81 -8.98 -16.01
N LYS A 17 1.17 -10.20 -16.35
CA LYS A 17 0.29 -11.09 -17.10
C LYS A 17 -0.95 -11.28 -16.26
N ILE A 18 -2.04 -10.60 -16.63
CA ILE A 18 -3.34 -10.73 -15.98
C ILE A 18 -3.79 -12.16 -16.30
N ASN A 19 -3.80 -13.00 -15.29
CA ASN A 19 -4.46 -14.30 -15.35
C ASN A 19 -5.76 -14.20 -14.53
N ASP A 20 -6.59 -15.20 -14.60
CA ASP A 20 -7.89 -15.24 -13.91
C ASP A 20 -7.79 -15.12 -12.38
N LYS A 21 -6.57 -15.19 -11.82
CA LYS A 21 -6.31 -15.05 -10.39
C LYS A 21 -6.09 -13.60 -9.94
N ILE A 22 -5.87 -12.65 -10.89
CA ILE A 22 -5.62 -11.23 -10.58
C ILE A 22 -6.84 -10.41 -10.98
N LYS A 23 -7.46 -9.74 -10.02
CA LYS A 23 -8.61 -8.87 -10.22
C LYS A 23 -8.27 -7.44 -9.86
N PHE A 24 -8.71 -6.49 -10.69
CA PHE A 24 -8.54 -5.06 -10.44
C PHE A 24 -9.84 -4.45 -9.96
N HIS A 25 -9.79 -3.73 -8.85
CA HIS A 25 -10.93 -3.04 -8.27
C HIS A 25 -10.64 -1.54 -8.15
N LYS A 26 -11.66 -0.72 -8.35
CA LYS A 26 -11.55 0.75 -8.29
C LYS A 26 -11.96 1.33 -6.94
N ASN A 27 -12.41 0.49 -6.01
CA ASN A 27 -12.90 0.89 -4.69
C ASN A 27 -12.51 -0.14 -3.63
N LEU A 28 -12.80 0.15 -2.37
CA LEU A 28 -12.49 -0.70 -1.22
C LEU A 28 -13.58 -1.74 -0.88
N ASN A 29 -14.63 -1.89 -1.69
CA ASN A 29 -15.78 -2.76 -1.37
C ASN A 29 -15.46 -4.26 -1.30
N TYR A 30 -14.28 -4.66 -1.77
CA TYR A 30 -13.84 -6.07 -1.78
C TYR A 30 -12.99 -6.48 -0.59
N LEU A 31 -12.73 -5.56 0.33
CA LEU A 31 -11.86 -5.82 1.48
C LEU A 31 -12.40 -6.90 2.42
N GLU A 32 -13.71 -7.09 2.44
CA GLU A 32 -14.37 -8.10 3.28
C GLU A 32 -13.97 -9.56 2.95
N LYS A 33 -13.43 -9.80 1.76
CA LYS A 33 -13.05 -11.15 1.29
C LYS A 33 -11.57 -11.43 1.38
N LEU A 34 -10.79 -10.52 1.97
CA LEU A 34 -9.34 -10.62 2.01
C LEU A 34 -8.87 -11.24 3.33
N ASP A 35 -7.89 -12.13 3.25
CA ASP A 35 -7.13 -12.62 4.40
C ASP A 35 -6.01 -11.66 4.79
N VAL A 36 -5.39 -11.02 3.79
CA VAL A 36 -4.28 -10.07 3.94
C VAL A 36 -4.54 -8.82 3.10
N LEU A 37 -4.39 -7.67 3.71
CA LEU A 37 -4.46 -6.36 3.07
C LEU A 37 -3.10 -5.67 3.17
N MET A 38 -2.43 -5.46 2.03
CA MET A 38 -1.20 -4.67 1.98
C MET A 38 -1.50 -3.27 1.45
N MET A 39 -1.43 -2.28 2.33
CA MET A 39 -1.51 -0.88 1.96
C MET A 39 -0.16 -0.39 1.44
N LEU A 40 -0.17 0.60 0.55
CA LEU A 40 1.04 1.19 -0.03
C LEU A 40 1.08 2.68 0.25
N ARG A 41 2.32 3.19 0.39
CA ARG A 41 2.56 4.61 0.66
C ARG A 41 2.17 5.50 -0.52
N VAL A 42 1.39 6.55 -0.26
CA VAL A 42 1.16 7.63 -1.20
C VAL A 42 2.40 8.54 -1.24
N GLN A 43 3.05 8.61 -2.38
CA GLN A 43 4.26 9.40 -2.56
C GLN A 43 3.89 10.88 -2.78
N LYS A 44 3.68 11.61 -1.69
CA LYS A 44 3.30 13.05 -1.71
C LYS A 44 4.30 13.91 -2.50
N GLU A 45 5.56 13.55 -2.42
CA GLU A 45 6.68 14.21 -3.10
C GLU A 45 6.58 14.16 -4.63
N ARG A 46 5.77 13.24 -5.16
CA ARG A 46 5.54 13.07 -6.60
C ARG A 46 4.25 13.72 -7.09
N ILE A 47 3.46 14.28 -6.19
CA ILE A 47 2.20 14.92 -6.52
C ILE A 47 2.50 16.34 -7.00
N PRO A 48 1.99 16.79 -8.17
CA PRO A 48 2.20 18.13 -8.67
C PRO A 48 1.72 19.19 -7.68
N LYS A 49 2.45 20.31 -7.59
CA LYS A 49 1.99 21.49 -6.83
C LYS A 49 0.64 21.93 -7.41
N GLY A 50 -0.39 22.00 -6.57
CA GLY A 50 -1.77 22.34 -6.98
C GLY A 50 -2.77 21.18 -6.96
N ALA A 51 -2.33 19.93 -6.84
CA ALA A 51 -3.20 18.76 -6.78
C ALA A 51 -3.81 18.49 -5.39
N LYS A 52 -4.02 19.53 -4.58
CA LYS A 52 -4.62 19.41 -3.23
C LYS A 52 -6.01 18.75 -3.24
N ASN A 53 -6.80 18.99 -4.27
CA ASN A 53 -8.12 18.37 -4.42
C ASN A 53 -8.02 16.87 -4.66
N MET A 54 -7.03 16.42 -5.45
CA MET A 54 -6.79 14.99 -5.69
C MET A 54 -6.44 14.25 -4.40
N MET A 55 -5.67 14.86 -3.49
CA MET A 55 -5.36 14.29 -2.18
C MET A 55 -6.58 14.21 -1.26
N LYS A 56 -7.47 15.21 -1.31
CA LYS A 56 -8.71 15.20 -0.53
C LYS A 56 -9.65 14.09 -1.02
N SER A 57 -9.80 13.92 -2.33
CA SER A 57 -10.60 12.84 -2.92
C SER A 57 -10.00 11.48 -2.58
N PHE A 58 -8.68 11.32 -2.74
CA PHE A 58 -7.99 10.09 -2.38
C PHE A 58 -8.21 9.72 -0.91
N LYS A 59 -8.03 10.67 0.00
CA LYS A 59 -8.28 10.45 1.43
C LYS A 59 -9.71 9.99 1.70
N LYS A 60 -10.69 10.60 1.05
CA LYS A 60 -12.11 10.26 1.23
C LYS A 60 -12.44 8.85 0.73
N GLU A 61 -11.82 8.42 -0.37
CA GLU A 61 -12.17 7.17 -1.06
C GLU A 61 -11.31 5.98 -0.63
N PHE A 62 -10.04 6.23 -0.26
CA PHE A 62 -9.03 5.17 -0.08
C PHE A 62 -8.37 5.16 1.29
N CYS A 63 -8.68 6.09 2.20
CA CYS A 63 -8.16 6.02 3.56
C CYS A 63 -8.81 4.83 4.29
N LEU A 64 -7.99 3.89 4.72
CA LEU A 64 -8.46 2.71 5.44
C LEU A 64 -8.97 3.10 6.84
N GLN A 65 -10.19 2.70 7.14
CA GLN A 65 -10.89 2.94 8.40
C GLN A 65 -11.39 1.62 9.00
N ASN A 66 -11.77 1.61 10.26
CA ASN A 66 -12.24 0.42 10.95
C ASN A 66 -13.44 -0.27 10.27
N ASN A 67 -14.35 0.51 9.69
CA ASN A 67 -15.51 -0.02 8.97
C ASN A 67 -15.14 -0.83 7.71
N HIS A 68 -13.94 -0.66 7.18
CA HIS A 68 -13.44 -1.45 6.05
C HIS A 68 -12.84 -2.79 6.47
N LEU A 69 -12.63 -3.02 7.76
CA LEU A 69 -11.89 -4.17 8.31
C LEU A 69 -12.81 -5.19 9.01
N LEU A 70 -14.04 -5.34 8.54
CA LEU A 70 -15.06 -6.19 9.17
C LEU A 70 -14.62 -7.64 9.37
N ASN A 71 -13.96 -8.24 8.38
CA ASN A 71 -13.45 -9.62 8.45
C ASN A 71 -12.04 -9.73 9.05
N LYS A 72 -11.54 -8.64 9.60
CA LYS A 72 -10.26 -8.59 10.31
C LYS A 72 -9.09 -9.22 9.52
N PRO A 73 -8.79 -8.78 8.28
CA PRO A 73 -7.62 -9.24 7.54
C PRO A 73 -6.34 -8.85 8.25
N TYR A 74 -5.24 -9.55 7.99
CA TYR A 74 -3.92 -9.07 8.42
C TYR A 74 -3.57 -7.79 7.66
N LEU A 75 -3.22 -6.74 8.40
CA LEU A 75 -2.85 -5.45 7.81
C LEU A 75 -1.34 -5.32 7.69
N MET A 76 -0.87 -5.04 6.49
CA MET A 76 0.54 -4.83 6.16
C MET A 76 0.76 -3.47 5.52
N HIS A 77 1.94 -2.89 5.73
CA HIS A 77 2.42 -1.70 5.04
C HIS A 77 3.95 -1.63 5.13
N PRO A 78 4.68 -1.43 4.03
CA PRO A 78 6.15 -1.46 4.04
C PRO A 78 6.79 -0.29 4.79
N GLY A 79 6.01 0.69 5.23
CA GLY A 79 6.47 1.93 5.87
C GLY A 79 7.22 2.88 4.90
N PRO A 80 7.42 4.15 5.31
CA PRO A 80 6.68 4.84 6.37
C PRO A 80 5.21 5.11 5.98
N VAL A 81 4.31 5.13 6.97
CA VAL A 81 2.87 5.38 6.76
C VAL A 81 2.58 6.87 6.81
N ASN A 82 1.77 7.39 5.88
CA ASN A 82 1.20 8.72 6.00
C ASN A 82 -0.15 8.63 6.74
N ARG A 83 -0.12 8.96 8.04
CA ARG A 83 -1.28 8.95 8.91
C ARG A 83 -2.45 9.73 8.32
N ASN A 84 -3.67 9.21 8.44
CA ASN A 84 -4.90 9.81 7.94
C ASN A 84 -4.92 10.11 6.43
N ILE A 85 -4.10 9.41 5.66
CA ILE A 85 -4.10 9.46 4.19
C ILE A 85 -4.31 8.07 3.63
N GLU A 86 -3.43 7.12 3.91
CA GLU A 86 -3.60 5.71 3.53
C GLU A 86 -4.37 4.93 4.60
N ILE A 87 -4.06 5.19 5.87
CA ILE A 87 -4.60 4.49 7.03
C ILE A 87 -4.95 5.54 8.08
N SER A 88 -6.12 5.41 8.71
CA SER A 88 -6.52 6.27 9.83
C SER A 88 -5.68 5.99 11.07
N ASP A 89 -5.51 7.01 11.94
CA ASP A 89 -4.76 6.86 13.20
C ASP A 89 -5.36 5.74 14.06
N GLU A 90 -6.68 5.66 14.14
CA GLU A 90 -7.39 4.65 14.91
C GLU A 90 -7.02 3.22 14.47
N VAL A 91 -7.00 2.95 13.15
CA VAL A 91 -6.61 1.65 12.61
C VAL A 91 -5.12 1.41 12.82
N LEU A 92 -4.28 2.43 12.62
CA LEU A 92 -2.84 2.28 12.73
C LEU A 92 -2.39 1.90 14.14
N ASP A 93 -2.99 2.53 15.15
CA ASP A 93 -2.57 2.40 16.55
C ASP A 93 -3.31 1.25 17.28
N ASN A 94 -4.54 0.93 16.91
CA ASN A 94 -5.39 0.01 17.69
C ASN A 94 -5.78 -1.28 16.95
N TYR A 95 -5.43 -1.46 15.69
CA TYR A 95 -5.87 -2.63 14.93
C TYR A 95 -5.10 -3.90 15.35
N PRO A 96 -5.77 -4.93 15.91
CA PRO A 96 -5.10 -6.06 16.57
C PRO A 96 -4.36 -6.99 15.62
N LYS A 97 -4.73 -7.03 14.33
CA LYS A 97 -4.05 -7.82 13.30
C LYS A 97 -3.10 -6.99 12.43
N SER A 98 -2.57 -5.89 12.97
CA SER A 98 -1.56 -5.09 12.30
C SER A 98 -0.20 -5.79 12.35
N LEU A 99 0.39 -6.03 11.18
CA LEU A 99 1.74 -6.59 11.02
C LEU A 99 2.75 -5.52 10.58
N ILE A 100 2.37 -4.24 10.59
CA ILE A 100 3.16 -3.15 10.02
C ILE A 100 4.54 -3.06 10.68
N LEU A 101 4.60 -3.02 12.01
CA LEU A 101 5.87 -2.94 12.74
C LEU A 101 6.72 -4.18 12.51
N LYS A 102 6.11 -5.37 12.57
CA LYS A 102 6.81 -6.64 12.33
C LYS A 102 7.36 -6.72 10.90
N GLN A 103 6.62 -6.23 9.92
CA GLN A 103 7.07 -6.17 8.52
C GLN A 103 8.29 -5.26 8.36
N VAL A 104 8.30 -4.10 9.03
CA VAL A 104 9.44 -3.17 9.00
C VAL A 104 10.67 -3.81 9.64
N GLU A 105 10.52 -4.43 10.79
CA GLU A 105 11.58 -5.17 11.48
C GLU A 105 12.16 -6.28 10.60
N MET A 106 11.32 -7.16 10.09
CA MET A 106 11.72 -8.28 9.24
C MET A 106 12.37 -7.82 7.92
N GLY A 107 12.03 -6.63 7.45
CA GLY A 107 12.67 -6.02 6.28
C GLY A 107 14.17 -5.76 6.44
N VAL A 108 14.66 -5.58 7.66
CA VAL A 108 16.10 -5.44 7.95
C VAL A 108 16.78 -6.81 7.74
N TYR A 109 16.26 -7.85 8.37
CA TYR A 109 16.83 -9.19 8.25
C TYR A 109 16.82 -9.72 6.82
N LEU A 110 15.75 -9.46 6.08
CA LEU A 110 15.66 -9.85 4.68
C LEU A 110 16.74 -9.17 3.83
N ARG A 111 16.97 -7.86 4.04
CA ARG A 111 18.04 -7.12 3.33
C ARG A 111 19.42 -7.64 3.68
N MET A 112 19.67 -7.96 4.94
CA MET A 112 20.93 -8.58 5.38
C MET A 112 21.15 -9.94 4.70
N ALA A 113 20.12 -10.77 4.64
CA ALA A 113 20.19 -12.07 3.96
C ALA A 113 20.47 -11.92 2.45
N CYS A 114 19.80 -10.97 1.79
CA CYS A 114 20.04 -10.67 0.37
C CYS A 114 21.49 -10.20 0.12
N LEU A 115 21.99 -9.29 0.95
CA LEU A 115 23.38 -8.83 0.83
C LEU A 115 24.37 -9.97 1.06
N HIS A 116 24.17 -10.79 2.07
CA HIS A 116 25.01 -11.95 2.32
C HIS A 116 25.02 -12.94 1.16
N TYR A 117 23.87 -13.15 0.51
CA TYR A 117 23.77 -14.03 -0.66
C TYR A 117 24.49 -13.48 -1.90
N ILE A 118 24.40 -12.15 -2.13
CA ILE A 118 24.98 -11.50 -3.31
C ILE A 118 26.50 -11.33 -3.17
N LEU A 119 27.00 -11.17 -1.94
CA LEU A 119 28.42 -10.91 -1.68
C LEU A 119 29.25 -12.18 -1.45
N LYS A 120 28.65 -13.34 -1.56
CA LYS A 120 29.35 -14.63 -1.61
C LYS A 120 29.85 -14.90 -3.02
#